data_05991f56d99f9ad66141db2ac4059d87
#
_entry.id   05991f56d99f9ad66141db2ac4059d87
#
_cell.length_a   1.000
_cell.length_b   1.000
_cell.length_c   1.000
_cell.angle_alpha   90.00
_cell.angle_beta   90.00
_cell.angle_gamma   90.00
#
_symmetry.space_group_name_H-M   'P 1'
#
loop_
_entity.id
_entity.type
_entity.pdbx_description
1 polymer ?
#
loop_
_entity_poly.entity_id
_entity_poly.type
_entity_poly.pdbx_seq_one_letter_code
_entity_poly.pdbx_strand_id
1 'polypeptide(L)' 'MKYKEFKKWCNERACDGCWSLKQAQFCIDVMKYIDCHWFWQRERVWKEEYEYITYLQVIKPINDILMNK' A
#
# COMPACT_ATOMS: atom_id res chain seq x y z
N MET A 1 -4.27 8.52 -3.67
CA MET A 1 -3.63 8.33 -2.34
C MET A 1 -2.13 8.58 -2.47
N LYS A 2 -1.58 9.39 -1.60
CA LYS A 2 -0.13 9.66 -1.59
C LYS A 2 0.60 8.53 -0.88
N TYR A 3 1.91 8.42 -1.14
CA TYR A 3 2.71 7.37 -0.53
C TYR A 3 2.69 7.42 1.01
N LYS A 4 2.78 8.63 1.58
CA LYS A 4 2.69 8.79 3.04
C LYS A 4 1.34 8.31 3.58
N GLU A 5 0.27 8.59 2.86
CA GLU A 5 -1.07 8.14 3.23
C GLU A 5 -1.17 6.62 3.14
N PHE A 6 -0.55 6.02 2.12
CA PHE A 6 -0.52 4.57 1.97
C PHE A 6 0.20 3.91 3.14
N LYS A 7 1.36 4.44 3.54
CA LYS A 7 2.10 3.89 4.68
C LYS A 7 1.30 3.99 5.97
N LYS A 8 0.64 5.11 6.19
CA LYS A 8 -0.23 5.29 7.35
C LYS A 8 -1.41 4.31 7.31
N TRP A 9 -2.03 4.17 6.15
CA TRP A 9 -3.14 3.24 5.96
C TRP A 9 -2.71 1.80 6.28
N CYS A 10 -1.53 1.39 5.83
CA CYS A 10 -1.01 0.06 6.13
C CYS A 10 -0.82 -0.14 7.63
N ASN A 11 -0.25 0.86 8.33
CA ASN A 11 -0.07 0.77 9.77
C ASN A 11 -1.41 0.67 10.51
N GLU A 12 -2.40 1.44 10.08
CA GLU A 12 -3.72 1.43 10.70
C GLU A 12 -4.45 0.10 10.48
N ARG A 13 -4.17 -0.58 9.38
CA ARG A 13 -4.85 -1.83 9.01
C ARG A 13 -4.05 -3.09 9.32
N ALA A 14 -2.86 -2.95 9.89
CA ALA A 14 -1.95 -4.09 10.09
C ALA A 14 -2.56 -5.20 10.94
N CYS A 15 -3.44 -4.86 11.88
CA CYS A 15 -4.05 -5.81 12.82
C CYS A 15 -5.47 -6.22 12.46
N ASP A 16 -5.98 -5.80 11.30
CA ASP A 16 -7.39 -6.02 10.95
C ASP A 16 -7.72 -7.46 10.52
N GLY A 17 -6.72 -8.28 10.28
CA GLY A 17 -6.93 -9.66 9.88
C GLY A 17 -7.47 -9.85 8.46
N CYS A 18 -7.57 -8.77 7.69
CA CYS A 18 -8.08 -8.80 6.32
C CYS A 18 -6.99 -9.05 5.28
N TRP A 19 -5.74 -9.13 5.72
CA TRP A 19 -4.60 -9.24 4.83
C TRP A 19 -4.32 -10.68 4.45
N SER A 20 -4.08 -10.92 3.16
CA SER A 20 -3.46 -12.17 2.74
C SER A 20 -1.94 -12.03 2.85
N LEU A 21 -1.26 -13.16 2.91
CA LEU A 21 0.21 -13.17 2.94
C LEU A 21 0.79 -12.49 1.70
N LYS A 22 0.19 -12.72 0.53
CA LYS A 22 0.63 -12.11 -0.73
C LYS A 22 0.47 -10.60 -0.70
N GLN A 23 -0.63 -10.10 -0.17
CA GLN A 23 -0.86 -8.66 -0.06
C GLN A 23 0.15 -8.00 0.87
N ALA A 24 0.40 -8.62 2.02
CA ALA A 24 1.38 -8.10 2.97
C ALA A 24 2.78 -8.06 2.36
N GLN A 25 3.17 -9.13 1.68
CA GLN A 25 4.48 -9.19 1.03
C GLN A 25 4.61 -8.15 -0.07
N PHE A 26 3.56 -7.98 -0.87
CA PHE A 26 3.54 -6.96 -1.91
C PHE A 26 3.76 -5.56 -1.33
N CYS A 27 3.07 -5.22 -0.25
CA CYS A 27 3.23 -3.93 0.40
C CYS A 27 4.64 -3.71 0.94
N ILE A 28 5.22 -4.74 1.56
CA ILE A 28 6.59 -4.66 2.07
C ILE A 28 7.57 -4.42 0.93
N ASP A 29 7.41 -5.15 -0.17
CA ASP A 29 8.30 -5.02 -1.33
C ASP A 29 8.19 -3.62 -1.97
N VAL A 30 6.97 -3.11 -2.10
CA VAL A 30 6.75 -1.76 -2.63
C VAL A 30 7.43 -0.72 -1.74
N MET A 31 7.24 -0.82 -0.44
CA MET A 31 7.83 0.15 0.49
C MET A 31 9.36 0.07 0.47
N LYS A 32 9.93 -1.13 0.43
CA LYS A 32 11.38 -1.28 0.35
C LYS A 32 11.94 -0.63 -0.92
N TYR A 33 11.29 -0.85 -2.05
CA TYR A 33 11.73 -0.29 -3.31
C TYR A 33 11.65 1.25 -3.29
N ILE A 34 10.54 1.79 -2.86
CA ILE A 34 10.33 3.24 -2.85
C ILE A 34 11.26 3.90 -1.83
N ASP A 35 11.43 3.31 -0.65
CA ASP A 35 12.28 3.89 0.39
C ASP A 35 13.77 3.86 0.05
N CYS A 36 14.17 3.10 -0.98
CA CYS A 36 15.53 3.15 -1.51
C CYS A 36 15.79 4.41 -2.35
N HIS A 37 14.75 5.12 -2.74
CA HIS A 37 14.88 6.36 -3.49
C HIS A 37 15.09 7.56 -2.57
N TRP A 38 15.62 8.65 -3.12
CA TRP A 38 15.69 9.90 -2.39
C TRP A 38 14.29 10.36 -1.99
N PHE A 39 14.15 11.01 -0.82
CA PHE A 39 12.84 11.33 -0.28
C PHE A 39 11.99 12.19 -1.23
N TRP A 40 12.61 13.05 -2.02
CA TRP A 40 11.85 13.89 -2.98
C TRP A 40 11.37 13.11 -4.20
N GLN A 41 11.90 11.90 -4.43
CA GLN A 41 11.48 11.06 -5.55
C GLN A 41 10.40 10.05 -5.15
N ARG A 42 10.24 9.78 -3.87
CA ARG A 42 9.36 8.71 -3.39
C ARG A 42 7.91 8.87 -3.81
N GLU A 43 7.34 10.07 -3.66
CA GLU A 43 5.95 10.32 -4.06
C GLU A 43 5.77 10.18 -5.57
N ARG A 44 6.74 10.62 -6.35
CA ARG A 44 6.66 10.50 -7.80
C ARG A 44 6.75 9.04 -8.25
N VAL A 45 7.67 8.28 -7.70
CA VAL A 45 7.80 6.84 -8.00
C VAL A 45 6.52 6.11 -7.63
N TRP A 46 5.98 6.39 -6.45
CA TRP A 46 4.72 5.82 -6.02
C TRP A 46 3.60 6.12 -7.01
N LYS A 47 3.41 7.38 -7.34
CA LYS A 47 2.33 7.81 -8.21
C LYS A 47 2.43 7.22 -9.62
N GLU A 48 3.64 7.20 -10.18
CA GLU A 48 3.84 6.75 -11.55
C GLU A 48 3.88 5.24 -11.70
N GLU A 49 4.39 4.52 -10.70
CA GLU A 49 4.66 3.09 -10.85
C GLU A 49 3.78 2.21 -9.98
N TYR A 50 3.34 2.67 -8.81
CA TYR A 50 2.72 1.77 -7.83
C TYR A 50 1.33 2.15 -7.38
N GLU A 51 0.93 3.41 -7.46
CA GLU A 51 -0.35 3.86 -6.91
C GLU A 51 -1.53 3.05 -7.45
N TYR A 52 -1.62 2.91 -8.75
CA TYR A 52 -2.75 2.24 -9.39
C TYR A 52 -2.75 0.73 -9.10
N ILE A 53 -1.60 0.08 -9.28
CA ILE A 53 -1.51 -1.37 -9.08
C ILE A 53 -1.72 -1.75 -7.61
N THR A 54 -1.20 -0.94 -6.69
CA THR A 54 -1.39 -1.17 -5.26
C THR A 54 -2.85 -1.00 -4.88
N TYR A 55 -3.51 0.01 -5.44
CA TYR A 55 -4.94 0.21 -5.21
C TYR A 55 -5.73 -1.03 -5.62
N LEU A 56 -5.49 -1.53 -6.83
CA LEU A 56 -6.24 -2.68 -7.34
C LEU A 56 -5.97 -3.97 -6.59
N GLN A 57 -4.73 -4.19 -6.15
CA GLN A 57 -4.35 -5.47 -5.55
C GLN A 57 -4.50 -5.51 -4.03
N VAL A 58 -4.43 -4.37 -3.38
CA VAL A 58 -4.41 -4.31 -1.92
C VAL A 58 -5.53 -3.45 -1.37
N ILE A 59 -5.56 -2.18 -1.74
CA ILE A 59 -6.43 -1.21 -1.07
C ILE A 59 -7.90 -1.52 -1.33
N LYS A 60 -8.27 -1.69 -2.59
CA LYS A 60 -9.66 -1.96 -2.95
C LYS A 60 -10.17 -3.28 -2.35
N PRO A 61 -9.45 -4.41 -2.50
CA PRO A 61 -9.94 -5.67 -1.92
C PRO A 61 -10.12 -5.60 -0.41
N ILE A 62 -9.20 -4.97 0.30
CA ILE A 62 -9.28 -4.87 1.76
C ILE A 62 -10.43 -3.95 2.17
N ASN A 63 -10.58 -2.80 1.49
CA ASN A 63 -11.71 -1.92 1.77
C ASN A 63 -13.05 -2.59 1.50
N ASP A 64 -13.15 -3.38 0.44
CA ASP A 64 -14.38 -4.10 0.12
C ASP A 64 -14.74 -5.09 1.23
N ILE A 65 -13.76 -5.79 1.79
CA ILE A 65 -13.98 -6.70 2.92
C ILE A 65 -14.46 -5.92 4.14
N LEU A 66 -13.83 -4.80 4.44
CA LEU A 66 -14.20 -3.98 5.61
C LEU A 66 -15.59 -3.37 5.47
N MET A 67 -15.96 -2.97 4.26
CA MET A 67 -17.29 -2.38 4.02
C MET A 67 -18.41 -3.39 4.06
N ASN A 68 -18.11 -4.66 3.85
CA ASN A 68 -19.10 -5.73 3.86
C ASN A 68 -19.33 -6.34 5.25
N LYS A 69 -18.64 -5.82 6.24
CA LYS A 69 -18.90 -6.18 7.62
C LYS A 69 -19.97 -5.27 8.18
#